data_6be59649ecaab477f84f9005961a79dc
#
_entry.id   6be59649ecaab477f84f9005961a79dc
#
_cell.length_a   1.000
_cell.length_b   1.000
_cell.length_c   1.000
_cell.angle_alpha   90.00
_cell.angle_beta   90.00
_cell.angle_gamma   90.00
#
_symmetry.space_group_name_H-M   'P 1'
#
loop_
_entity.id
_entity.type
_entity.pdbx_description
1 polymer ?
#
loop_
_entity_poly.entity_id
_entity_poly.type
_entity_poly.pdbx_seq_one_letter_code
_entity_poly.pdbx_strand_id
1 'polypeptide(L)'
;TNPTNPDTDGDGFCDGPSAVDDVCYAGPDSHPLDPALPVNTDGDAFPDEDPDGEGGLIADDDDDNDGYLDAEEVACLSDPLDVNDVPSDMDGDGICDALDDDMDGDGILNDEETNTGDFSNDVDSLSDPANPDTDGDGVCDGPLTPDASICVAGPDAFPDDSAASLDTDGDGMPDELNGDSAT
;
A
#
# COMPACT_ATOMS: atom_id res chain seq x y z
N THR A 1 -24.05 -18.70 26.10
CA THR A 1 -24.30 -19.97 25.37
C THR A 1 -25.29 -20.84 26.15
N ASN A 2 -26.02 -21.70 25.46
CA ASN A 2 -26.91 -22.68 26.04
C ASN A 2 -26.15 -24.00 26.24
N PRO A 3 -25.90 -24.47 27.49
CA PRO A 3 -25.08 -25.64 27.74
C PRO A 3 -25.66 -26.99 27.21
N THR A 4 -26.87 -26.95 26.68
CA THR A 4 -27.54 -28.14 26.07
C THR A 4 -27.71 -28.01 24.56
N ASN A 5 -27.31 -26.91 23.96
CA ASN A 5 -27.29 -26.69 22.54
C ASN A 5 -25.83 -26.34 22.13
N PRO A 6 -25.15 -27.14 21.33
CA PRO A 6 -23.79 -26.87 20.91
C PRO A 6 -23.65 -25.80 19.84
N ASP A 7 -24.75 -25.32 19.30
CA ASP A 7 -24.88 -24.22 18.36
C ASP A 7 -26.09 -23.37 18.86
N THR A 8 -25.77 -22.33 19.64
CA THR A 8 -26.83 -21.61 20.40
C THR A 8 -27.68 -20.70 19.52
N ASP A 9 -27.12 -20.09 18.49
CA ASP A 9 -27.79 -19.17 17.58
C ASP A 9 -28.24 -19.81 16.26
N GLY A 10 -27.67 -20.97 15.92
CA GLY A 10 -28.11 -21.79 14.80
C GLY A 10 -27.49 -21.41 13.45
N ASP A 11 -26.32 -20.83 13.44
CA ASP A 11 -25.60 -20.44 12.24
C ASP A 11 -24.77 -21.58 11.60
N GLY A 12 -24.65 -22.71 12.34
CA GLY A 12 -23.90 -23.88 11.89
C GLY A 12 -22.48 -23.98 12.45
N PHE A 13 -22.01 -22.98 13.19
CA PHE A 13 -20.78 -23.04 13.97
C PHE A 13 -21.09 -23.52 15.39
N CYS A 14 -20.17 -24.28 15.97
CA CYS A 14 -20.37 -24.78 17.34
C CYS A 14 -19.85 -23.76 18.36
N ASP A 15 -20.60 -23.49 19.44
CA ASP A 15 -20.16 -22.67 20.59
C ASP A 15 -18.79 -23.12 21.14
N GLY A 16 -18.46 -24.36 20.98
CA GLY A 16 -17.25 -25.01 21.52
C GLY A 16 -16.24 -25.40 20.44
N PRO A 17 -15.03 -25.81 20.85
CA PRO A 17 -13.89 -26.01 19.94
C PRO A 17 -14.01 -27.24 19.01
N SER A 18 -15.11 -27.95 19.03
CA SER A 18 -15.29 -29.21 18.27
C SER A 18 -16.62 -29.24 17.56
N ALA A 19 -16.60 -29.60 16.29
CA ALA A 19 -17.79 -29.87 15.51
C ALA A 19 -18.66 -30.97 16.16
N VAL A 20 -19.98 -30.88 16.03
CA VAL A 20 -20.96 -31.87 16.51
C VAL A 20 -21.78 -32.35 15.31
N ASP A 21 -21.63 -33.65 14.98
CA ASP A 21 -22.27 -34.28 13.82
C ASP A 21 -23.77 -33.94 13.76
N ASP A 22 -24.26 -33.57 12.60
CA ASP A 22 -25.65 -33.19 12.30
C ASP A 22 -26.19 -31.92 13.03
N VAL A 23 -25.34 -31.17 13.77
CA VAL A 23 -25.73 -29.94 14.47
C VAL A 23 -24.92 -28.76 13.98
N CYS A 24 -23.59 -28.82 14.06
CA CYS A 24 -22.71 -27.76 13.65
C CYS A 24 -21.39 -28.32 13.09
N TYR A 25 -20.86 -27.71 12.04
CA TYR A 25 -19.76 -28.28 11.25
C TYR A 25 -18.37 -27.74 11.59
N ALA A 26 -18.29 -26.63 12.33
CA ALA A 26 -17.03 -25.98 12.75
C ALA A 26 -17.16 -25.35 14.14
N GLY A 27 -16.06 -24.93 14.74
CA GLY A 27 -16.01 -24.21 16.02
C GLY A 27 -14.56 -23.94 16.43
N PRO A 28 -14.31 -23.16 17.48
CA PRO A 28 -15.31 -22.48 18.29
C PRO A 28 -15.94 -21.29 17.55
N ASP A 29 -17.23 -21.08 17.76
CA ASP A 29 -17.90 -19.87 17.35
C ASP A 29 -17.45 -18.71 18.26
N SER A 30 -16.95 -17.64 17.69
CA SER A 30 -16.52 -16.44 18.40
C SER A 30 -17.71 -15.65 18.97
N HIS A 31 -18.90 -15.80 18.34
CA HIS A 31 -20.10 -15.02 18.65
C HIS A 31 -21.35 -15.89 18.87
N PRO A 32 -21.36 -16.82 19.82
CA PRO A 32 -22.37 -17.89 19.99
C PRO A 32 -23.77 -17.43 20.36
N LEU A 33 -24.15 -16.19 20.09
CA LEU A 33 -25.48 -15.60 20.29
C LEU A 33 -25.91 -14.76 19.08
N ASP A 34 -25.10 -14.68 18.03
CA ASP A 34 -25.37 -13.89 16.85
C ASP A 34 -25.29 -14.72 15.56
N PRO A 35 -26.45 -15.16 15.01
CA PRO A 35 -26.48 -16.05 13.85
C PRO A 35 -26.07 -15.37 12.52
N ALA A 36 -25.60 -14.14 12.56
CA ALA A 36 -25.19 -13.39 11.38
C ALA A 36 -23.68 -13.36 11.19
N LEU A 37 -22.89 -13.84 12.16
CA LEU A 37 -21.45 -13.62 12.24
C LEU A 37 -20.59 -14.89 12.34
N PRO A 38 -20.44 -15.64 11.25
CA PRO A 38 -19.46 -16.73 11.20
C PRO A 38 -18.08 -16.27 10.72
N VAL A 39 -17.92 -15.10 10.09
CA VAL A 39 -16.65 -14.71 9.47
C VAL A 39 -15.77 -13.99 10.47
N ASN A 40 -14.57 -14.51 10.65
CA ASN A 40 -13.48 -13.97 11.45
C ASN A 40 -12.20 -14.49 10.80
N THR A 41 -11.61 -13.67 9.93
CA THR A 41 -10.57 -14.06 8.99
C THR A 41 -9.27 -14.40 9.69
N ASP A 42 -8.87 -13.64 10.69
CA ASP A 42 -7.63 -13.83 11.44
C ASP A 42 -7.79 -14.78 12.66
N GLY A 43 -9.02 -15.01 13.12
CA GLY A 43 -9.35 -15.90 14.24
C GLY A 43 -9.13 -15.29 15.62
N ASP A 44 -9.15 -13.98 15.73
CA ASP A 44 -9.03 -13.26 17.00
C ASP A 44 -10.36 -13.25 17.81
N ALA A 45 -10.70 -12.21 18.55
CA ALA A 45 -11.93 -12.14 19.35
C ALA A 45 -13.02 -11.26 18.73
N PHE A 46 -12.73 -10.63 17.59
CA PHE A 46 -13.62 -9.71 16.88
C PHE A 46 -14.04 -10.34 15.54
N PRO A 47 -15.26 -10.14 15.09
CA PRO A 47 -15.70 -10.56 13.76
C PRO A 47 -15.41 -9.51 12.71
N ASP A 48 -15.22 -9.91 11.47
CA ASP A 48 -15.00 -9.02 10.34
C ASP A 48 -16.12 -7.99 10.18
N GLU A 49 -17.35 -8.32 10.52
CA GLU A 49 -18.50 -7.41 10.41
C GLU A 49 -19.40 -7.44 11.66
N ASP A 50 -20.00 -6.30 12.02
CA ASP A 50 -21.16 -6.20 12.94
C ASP A 50 -22.43 -5.90 12.12
N PRO A 51 -23.15 -6.91 11.59
CA PRO A 51 -24.25 -6.71 10.68
C PRO A 51 -25.52 -6.16 11.32
N ASP A 52 -25.67 -6.23 12.64
CA ASP A 52 -26.88 -5.75 13.31
C ASP A 52 -26.73 -4.32 13.88
N GLY A 53 -25.49 -3.84 14.09
CA GLY A 53 -25.21 -2.50 14.59
C GLY A 53 -25.77 -2.20 15.98
N GLU A 54 -26.21 -3.24 16.71
CA GLU A 54 -26.96 -3.10 17.98
C GLU A 54 -26.02 -2.97 19.21
N GLY A 55 -24.69 -2.85 18.98
CA GLY A 55 -23.70 -2.48 20.02
C GLY A 55 -23.37 -3.59 21.00
N GLY A 56 -23.54 -4.83 20.63
CA GLY A 56 -23.13 -6.01 21.38
C GLY A 56 -21.76 -6.54 20.97
N LEU A 57 -21.43 -6.36 19.72
CA LEU A 57 -20.17 -6.75 19.09
C LEU A 57 -19.44 -5.50 18.60
N ILE A 58 -18.16 -5.56 18.54
CA ILE A 58 -17.32 -4.55 17.90
C ILE A 58 -16.77 -5.27 16.67
N ALA A 59 -17.05 -4.77 15.47
CA ALA A 59 -16.41 -5.25 14.25
C ALA A 59 -14.90 -5.12 14.40
N ASP A 60 -14.18 -6.02 13.78
CA ASP A 60 -12.75 -5.86 13.63
C ASP A 60 -12.47 -4.66 12.72
N ASP A 61 -11.44 -3.92 12.97
CA ASP A 61 -10.98 -2.82 12.13
C ASP A 61 -9.75 -3.24 11.31
N ASP A 62 -9.23 -4.49 11.51
CA ASP A 62 -8.03 -5.08 10.87
C ASP A 62 -8.31 -6.60 10.73
N ASP A 63 -9.15 -6.95 9.73
CA ASP A 63 -9.80 -8.26 9.56
C ASP A 63 -8.80 -9.42 9.39
N ASP A 64 -7.58 -9.18 8.90
CA ASP A 64 -6.56 -10.19 8.66
C ASP A 64 -5.33 -10.07 9.58
N ASN A 65 -5.30 -9.02 10.42
CA ASN A 65 -4.26 -8.75 11.42
C ASN A 65 -2.86 -8.57 10.81
N ASP A 66 -2.77 -7.93 9.64
CA ASP A 66 -1.50 -7.60 9.01
C ASP A 66 -0.87 -6.30 9.56
N GLY A 67 -1.68 -5.51 10.28
CA GLY A 67 -1.30 -4.26 10.95
C GLY A 67 -1.76 -2.99 10.24
N TYR A 68 -2.42 -3.12 9.09
CA TYR A 68 -3.18 -2.06 8.44
C TYR A 68 -4.66 -2.19 8.80
N LEU A 69 -5.42 -1.10 8.73
CA LEU A 69 -6.85 -1.17 8.99
C LEU A 69 -7.60 -1.41 7.67
N ASP A 70 -8.70 -2.15 7.69
CA ASP A 70 -9.53 -2.42 6.51
C ASP A 70 -9.84 -1.17 5.69
N ALA A 71 -10.15 -0.06 6.39
CA ALA A 71 -10.45 1.21 5.73
C ALA A 71 -9.22 1.84 5.04
N GLU A 72 -8.03 1.63 5.58
CA GLU A 72 -6.75 2.05 4.98
C GLU A 72 -6.45 1.17 3.77
N GLU A 73 -6.62 -0.15 3.89
CA GLU A 73 -6.39 -1.09 2.82
C GLU A 73 -7.32 -0.86 1.63
N VAL A 74 -8.63 -0.71 1.87
CA VAL A 74 -9.60 -0.35 0.82
C VAL A 74 -9.21 0.96 0.12
N ALA A 75 -8.74 1.96 0.86
CA ALA A 75 -8.29 3.23 0.28
C ALA A 75 -6.99 3.07 -0.51
N CYS A 76 -6.12 2.17 -0.08
CA CYS A 76 -4.83 1.85 -0.67
C CYS A 76 -4.89 0.76 -1.75
N LEU A 77 -6.08 0.19 -2.02
CA LEU A 77 -6.35 -0.83 -3.03
C LEU A 77 -5.72 -2.20 -2.72
N SER A 78 -5.48 -2.52 -1.45
CA SER A 78 -5.18 -3.87 -0.95
C SER A 78 -6.45 -4.60 -0.48
N ASP A 79 -6.33 -5.90 -0.17
CA ASP A 79 -7.44 -6.77 0.24
C ASP A 79 -7.45 -6.96 1.76
N PRO A 80 -8.42 -6.38 2.51
CA PRO A 80 -8.50 -6.46 3.97
C PRO A 80 -8.63 -7.89 4.55
N LEU A 81 -8.74 -8.90 3.72
CA LEU A 81 -8.91 -10.30 4.11
C LEU A 81 -7.70 -11.18 3.76
N ASP A 82 -6.62 -10.60 3.20
CA ASP A 82 -5.40 -11.34 2.83
C ASP A 82 -4.15 -10.73 3.45
N VAL A 83 -3.72 -11.24 4.57
CA VAL A 83 -2.51 -10.86 5.36
C VAL A 83 -1.20 -10.74 4.55
N ASN A 84 -1.20 -11.12 3.29
CA ASN A 84 -0.04 -10.97 2.40
C ASN A 84 -0.23 -9.88 1.35
N ASP A 85 -1.41 -9.28 1.25
CA ASP A 85 -1.72 -8.20 0.31
C ASP A 85 -1.70 -6.84 1.02
N VAL A 86 -0.54 -6.47 1.53
CA VAL A 86 -0.30 -5.21 2.26
C VAL A 86 -0.29 -4.00 1.33
N PRO A 87 -0.74 -2.82 1.80
CA PRO A 87 -0.62 -1.58 1.04
C PRO A 87 0.80 -1.31 0.54
N SER A 88 0.93 -0.99 -0.75
CA SER A 88 2.22 -0.58 -1.31
C SER A 88 2.57 0.84 -0.84
N ASP A 89 3.81 1.05 -0.40
CA ASP A 89 4.38 2.32 0.06
C ASP A 89 5.84 2.34 -0.43
N MET A 90 6.06 3.00 -1.57
CA MET A 90 7.30 2.86 -2.34
C MET A 90 8.47 3.57 -1.67
N ASP A 91 8.27 4.78 -1.18
CA ASP A 91 9.32 5.57 -0.54
C ASP A 91 9.43 5.34 0.98
N GLY A 92 8.42 4.68 1.58
CA GLY A 92 8.41 4.30 2.99
C GLY A 92 8.07 5.45 3.94
N ASP A 93 7.34 6.46 3.47
CA ASP A 93 6.98 7.62 4.27
C ASP A 93 5.74 7.39 5.15
N GLY A 94 4.99 6.30 4.90
CA GLY A 94 3.79 5.87 5.61
C GLY A 94 2.49 6.33 4.95
N ILE A 95 2.55 6.83 3.71
CA ILE A 95 1.41 7.06 2.84
C ILE A 95 1.49 6.00 1.73
N CYS A 96 0.41 5.27 1.48
CA CYS A 96 0.43 4.27 0.42
C CYS A 96 0.42 4.91 -0.97
N ASP A 97 1.05 4.25 -1.95
CA ASP A 97 1.21 4.73 -3.34
C ASP A 97 -0.09 5.26 -3.97
N ALA A 98 -1.25 4.67 -3.62
CA ALA A 98 -2.55 5.06 -4.15
C ALA A 98 -3.07 6.42 -3.63
N LEU A 99 -2.54 6.89 -2.51
CA LEU A 99 -2.93 8.15 -1.85
C LEU A 99 -1.77 9.15 -1.79
N ASP A 100 -0.59 8.75 -2.23
CA ASP A 100 0.61 9.57 -2.21
C ASP A 100 0.66 10.50 -3.43
N ASP A 101 0.92 11.78 -3.18
CA ASP A 101 1.10 12.79 -4.22
C ASP A 101 2.56 12.85 -4.75
N ASP A 102 3.52 12.14 -4.08
CA ASP A 102 4.97 12.09 -4.39
C ASP A 102 5.47 10.66 -4.12
N MET A 103 4.96 9.70 -4.89
CA MET A 103 5.01 8.26 -4.64
C MET A 103 6.44 7.69 -4.51
N ASP A 104 7.42 8.26 -5.19
CA ASP A 104 8.80 7.83 -5.11
C ASP A 104 9.68 8.69 -4.18
N GLY A 105 9.08 9.76 -3.60
CA GLY A 105 9.66 10.58 -2.54
C GLY A 105 10.84 11.45 -2.97
N ASP A 106 11.00 11.73 -4.26
CA ASP A 106 12.14 12.51 -4.76
C ASP A 106 11.95 14.02 -4.65
N GLY A 107 10.68 14.45 -4.36
CA GLY A 107 10.30 15.84 -4.15
C GLY A 107 9.73 16.51 -5.39
N ILE A 108 9.44 15.77 -6.45
CA ILE A 108 8.57 16.13 -7.56
C ILE A 108 7.23 15.42 -7.35
N LEU A 109 6.12 16.11 -7.61
CA LEU A 109 4.80 15.49 -7.43
C LEU A 109 4.45 14.62 -8.64
N ASN A 110 3.73 13.52 -8.43
CA ASN A 110 3.30 12.58 -9.47
C ASN A 110 2.63 13.25 -10.68
N ASP A 111 1.90 14.35 -10.47
CA ASP A 111 1.24 15.09 -11.55
C ASP A 111 2.17 16.09 -12.28
N GLU A 112 3.34 16.36 -11.72
CA GLU A 112 4.42 17.13 -12.33
C GLU A 112 5.41 16.24 -13.09
N GLU A 113 5.42 14.94 -12.82
CA GLU A 113 6.24 13.91 -13.44
C GLU A 113 5.51 13.27 -14.61
N THR A 114 5.43 14.01 -15.70
CA THR A 114 4.73 13.53 -16.87
C THR A 114 5.70 13.17 -17.99
N ASN A 115 6.08 11.91 -18.07
CA ASN A 115 6.80 11.39 -19.24
C ASN A 115 5.83 11.14 -20.40
N THR A 116 5.29 12.21 -20.99
CA THR A 116 4.38 12.12 -22.14
C THR A 116 5.12 12.01 -23.48
N GLY A 117 6.44 12.22 -23.47
CA GLY A 117 7.26 12.28 -24.68
C GLY A 117 6.95 13.49 -25.57
N ASP A 118 6.23 14.48 -25.05
CA ASP A 118 5.91 15.73 -25.77
C ASP A 118 6.85 16.86 -25.37
N PHE A 119 8.01 16.90 -25.95
CA PHE A 119 9.03 17.96 -25.75
C PHE A 119 8.56 19.38 -26.14
N SER A 120 7.26 19.58 -26.36
CA SER A 120 6.74 20.87 -26.84
C SER A 120 6.30 21.82 -25.73
N ASN A 121 6.26 21.39 -24.47
CA ASN A 121 5.88 22.19 -23.32
C ASN A 121 6.94 22.10 -22.21
N ASP A 122 7.27 23.23 -21.59
CA ASP A 122 8.18 23.35 -20.43
C ASP A 122 7.65 22.65 -19.13
N VAL A 123 6.75 21.69 -19.24
CA VAL A 123 6.08 20.98 -18.15
C VAL A 123 6.17 19.46 -18.28
N ASP A 124 7.00 18.98 -19.22
CA ASP A 124 7.33 17.56 -19.32
C ASP A 124 8.64 17.36 -18.55
N SER A 125 8.57 16.93 -17.31
CA SER A 125 9.76 16.70 -16.47
C SER A 125 10.59 15.54 -16.98
N LEU A 126 10.02 14.68 -17.85
CA LEU A 126 10.62 13.43 -18.35
C LEU A 126 10.90 12.38 -17.25
N SER A 127 10.55 12.70 -16.00
CA SER A 127 10.69 11.80 -14.86
C SER A 127 9.50 10.83 -14.72
N ASP A 128 9.73 9.70 -14.07
CA ASP A 128 8.74 8.63 -13.85
C ASP A 128 8.28 8.67 -12.39
N PRO A 129 6.99 8.94 -12.08
CA PRO A 129 6.45 9.05 -10.73
C PRO A 129 6.68 7.83 -9.81
N ALA A 130 7.18 6.74 -10.36
CA ALA A 130 7.48 5.53 -9.62
C ALA A 130 8.97 5.20 -9.62
N ASN A 131 9.83 6.16 -9.95
CA ASN A 131 11.26 5.92 -10.03
C ASN A 131 12.06 7.20 -9.79
N PRO A 132 12.63 7.42 -8.60
CA PRO A 132 13.30 8.67 -8.24
C PRO A 132 14.61 8.93 -9.00
N ASP A 133 15.00 8.06 -9.92
CA ASP A 133 16.18 8.15 -10.79
C ASP A 133 15.83 7.48 -12.11
N THR A 134 15.13 8.21 -12.99
CA THR A 134 14.50 7.66 -14.21
C THR A 134 15.52 7.05 -15.18
N ASP A 135 16.70 7.66 -15.32
CA ASP A 135 17.72 7.20 -16.28
C ASP A 135 18.80 6.30 -15.65
N GLY A 136 18.82 6.20 -14.31
CA GLY A 136 19.68 5.28 -13.56
C GLY A 136 21.13 5.73 -13.45
N ASP A 137 21.40 7.04 -13.48
CA ASP A 137 22.76 7.57 -13.39
C ASP A 137 23.25 7.79 -11.94
N GLY A 138 22.32 7.71 -10.96
CA GLY A 138 22.57 7.87 -9.54
C GLY A 138 22.34 9.30 -9.03
N VAL A 139 21.77 10.18 -9.85
CA VAL A 139 21.27 11.50 -9.45
C VAL A 139 19.75 11.43 -9.46
N CYS A 140 19.10 11.83 -8.37
CA CYS A 140 17.64 11.80 -8.29
C CYS A 140 17.04 12.88 -9.18
N ASP A 141 15.92 12.60 -9.81
CA ASP A 141 15.20 13.52 -10.68
C ASP A 141 14.83 14.80 -9.91
N GLY A 142 14.32 14.62 -8.70
CA GLY A 142 13.94 15.68 -7.78
C GLY A 142 15.00 16.10 -6.75
N PRO A 143 14.65 17.10 -5.91
CA PRO A 143 15.57 17.65 -4.93
C PRO A 143 15.81 16.79 -3.69
N LEU A 144 15.01 15.75 -3.47
CA LEU A 144 15.11 14.84 -2.35
C LEU A 144 15.83 13.55 -2.76
N THR A 145 16.27 12.79 -1.77
CA THR A 145 16.97 11.51 -1.98
C THR A 145 16.32 10.47 -1.08
N PRO A 146 15.21 9.84 -1.51
CA PRO A 146 14.42 8.93 -0.67
C PRO A 146 15.22 7.70 -0.27
N ASP A 147 15.97 7.10 -1.17
CA ASP A 147 16.83 5.94 -0.91
C ASP A 147 18.23 6.10 -1.52
N ALA A 148 19.22 6.24 -0.67
CA ALA A 148 20.63 6.36 -1.07
C ALA A 148 21.20 5.12 -1.79
N SER A 149 20.43 4.04 -1.92
CA SER A 149 20.80 2.88 -2.76
C SER A 149 20.35 3.05 -4.21
N ILE A 150 19.42 3.98 -4.48
CA ILE A 150 18.94 4.32 -5.82
C ILE A 150 19.73 5.52 -6.33
N CYS A 151 19.56 6.67 -5.67
CA CYS A 151 20.25 7.90 -6.05
C CYS A 151 20.83 8.62 -4.83
N VAL A 152 21.88 9.40 -4.99
CA VAL A 152 22.64 10.01 -3.88
C VAL A 152 22.72 11.52 -3.93
N ALA A 153 22.17 12.14 -4.97
CA ALA A 153 22.15 13.59 -5.19
C ALA A 153 20.93 13.94 -6.04
N GLY A 154 20.58 15.22 -6.13
CA GLY A 154 19.49 15.76 -6.95
C GLY A 154 19.43 17.28 -6.80
N PRO A 155 18.63 17.98 -7.57
CA PRO A 155 17.86 17.45 -8.69
C PRO A 155 18.71 17.22 -9.96
N ASP A 156 18.27 16.25 -10.80
CA ASP A 156 18.83 16.05 -12.13
C ASP A 156 18.23 17.08 -13.12
N ALA A 157 19.08 17.74 -13.90
CA ALA A 157 18.64 18.66 -14.92
C ALA A 157 18.24 17.97 -16.25
N PHE A 158 18.57 16.68 -16.38
CA PHE A 158 18.35 15.86 -17.56
C PHE A 158 17.86 14.44 -17.20
N PRO A 159 16.67 14.28 -16.56
CA PRO A 159 16.22 13.02 -15.95
C PRO A 159 16.06 11.83 -16.91
N ASP A 160 16.22 12.02 -18.21
CA ASP A 160 16.15 10.98 -19.25
C ASP A 160 17.49 10.73 -19.98
N ASP A 161 18.60 11.37 -19.53
CA ASP A 161 19.92 11.24 -20.16
C ASP A 161 21.03 10.90 -19.16
N SER A 162 21.22 9.64 -18.87
CA SER A 162 22.25 9.10 -17.94
C SER A 162 23.69 9.56 -18.22
N ALA A 163 23.91 10.31 -19.27
CA ALA A 163 25.21 10.91 -19.59
C ALA A 163 25.34 12.36 -19.09
N ALA A 164 24.28 12.96 -18.55
CA ALA A 164 24.23 14.38 -18.16
C ALA A 164 23.30 14.59 -16.96
N SER A 165 23.71 15.34 -15.95
CA SER A 165 22.87 15.63 -14.78
C SER A 165 22.99 17.07 -14.28
N LEU A 166 23.91 17.87 -14.78
CA LEU A 166 24.13 19.25 -14.33
C LEU A 166 23.99 20.28 -15.46
N ASP A 167 23.17 21.30 -15.20
CA ASP A 167 23.04 22.50 -16.01
C ASP A 167 23.05 23.73 -15.06
N THR A 168 24.24 24.25 -14.76
CA THR A 168 24.41 25.31 -13.75
C THR A 168 23.89 26.67 -14.22
N ASP A 169 23.91 26.93 -15.52
CA ASP A 169 23.48 28.24 -16.06
C ASP A 169 22.06 28.19 -16.66
N GLY A 170 21.43 27.04 -16.74
CA GLY A 170 20.04 26.87 -17.17
C GLY A 170 19.84 27.09 -18.66
N ASP A 171 20.85 26.80 -19.50
CA ASP A 171 20.77 27.03 -20.94
C ASP A 171 20.27 25.80 -21.72
N GLY A 172 19.99 24.68 -20.99
CA GLY A 172 19.50 23.40 -21.55
C GLY A 172 20.63 22.55 -22.16
N MET A 173 21.88 22.87 -21.84
CA MET A 173 23.03 22.06 -22.22
C MET A 173 23.80 21.62 -20.97
N PRO A 174 24.20 20.35 -20.90
CA PRO A 174 24.92 19.86 -19.71
C PRO A 174 26.30 20.52 -19.56
N ASP A 175 26.62 20.87 -18.31
CA ASP A 175 27.93 21.41 -17.96
C ASP A 175 29.09 20.43 -18.28
N GLU A 176 28.88 19.16 -17.93
CA GLU A 176 29.82 18.05 -18.16
C GLU A 176 29.02 16.77 -18.46
N LEU A 177 29.59 15.85 -19.21
CA LEU A 177 29.05 14.52 -19.37
C LEU A 177 29.46 13.61 -18.22
N ASN A 178 28.54 12.81 -17.68
CA ASN A 178 28.81 11.83 -16.65
C ASN A 178 29.86 10.83 -17.11
N GLY A 179 30.75 10.42 -16.21
CA GLY A 179 32.03 9.81 -16.53
C GLY A 179 32.03 8.44 -17.23
N ASP A 180 30.85 7.86 -17.55
CA ASP A 180 30.73 6.59 -18.28
C ASP A 180 30.53 6.76 -19.80
N SER A 181 30.48 7.98 -20.30
CA SER A 181 30.38 8.25 -21.75
C SER A 181 31.67 8.00 -22.54
N ALA A 182 32.72 7.47 -21.89
CA ALA A 182 34.04 7.29 -22.48
C ALA A 182 34.43 5.83 -22.64
N THR A 183 33.69 5.05 -23.45
CA THR A 183 34.28 3.89 -24.14
C THR A 183 33.55 3.58 -25.45
#